data_48fd31965fc8aef644c2324e0adf2f39
#
_entry.id   48fd31965fc8aef644c2324e0adf2f39
#
_cell.length_a   1.000
_cell.length_b   1.000
_cell.length_c   1.000
_cell.angle_alpha   90.00
_cell.angle_beta   90.00
_cell.angle_gamma   90.00
#
_symmetry.space_group_name_H-M   'P 1'
#
loop_
_entity.id
_entity.type
_entity.pdbx_description
1 polymer ?
#
loop_
_entity_poly.entity_id
_entity_poly.type
_entity_poly.pdbx_seq_one_letter_code
_entity_poly.pdbx_strand_id
1 'polypeptide(L)'
;MPCVSSRNNAVSRFFFLILQANKGKMKHIFGIFRIKKDERGVALAAALYAVVLNLLVILHYASQYTKVGEAYHQLFVRTFHISGFDPLSYAVVSQWEQAYNIYRHPLLAFFMFPAAQLNQALMAITGLNMAPFIVGCMLVFCAFYSILFLYRLMVQVIGVQRLDASLLSAFFMSMAYVMVSVSVPDHFCFSMFMLLLTLWVAGRKMQQGQPFTKWQTILFFIVTAGISLNNGIKIFMANAWVNGRKFWRPANLCLAIVLPSLLMWGAARMEWNHYERPSQYIKNQKRKAEVAAAHAKIAQAVRDTTHLTDTTAIKRAIQQAIKRQAHQQYVADHKQPWNRHKGQPMGKGEFTQWTDGTTSRWQSTVDNLMGESIQLHEDHLLQDTLRARPLFVPYRYALNYVVEGLVALLFLWGIWAGRRHRLLWLALSFWAFDMAIHMGLGFGLNEVYIMGAHWLFVIPIAYAYLLRQTATQRRWHHLLRTLLLALTLFLFCWNFALYTHYLCTAA
;
A
#
# COMPACT_ATOMS: atom_id res chain seq x y z
N MET A 1 17.47 51.34 -15.73
CA MET A 1 16.85 50.28 -14.94
C MET A 1 15.62 50.84 -14.22
N PRO A 2 14.42 50.70 -14.77
CA PRO A 2 13.26 50.38 -13.98
C PRO A 2 12.21 49.64 -14.84
N CYS A 3 12.17 48.30 -14.80
CA CYS A 3 11.09 47.54 -15.45
C CYS A 3 10.85 46.12 -14.84
N VAL A 4 11.42 45.83 -13.68
CA VAL A 4 11.24 44.49 -13.03
C VAL A 4 10.19 44.49 -11.90
N SER A 5 9.87 45.66 -11.34
CA SER A 5 8.97 45.80 -10.19
C SER A 5 7.47 45.66 -10.51
N SER A 6 7.03 45.88 -11.74
CA SER A 6 5.59 45.85 -12.07
C SER A 6 5.02 44.47 -12.39
N ARG A 7 5.85 43.52 -12.86
CA ARG A 7 5.41 42.14 -13.16
C ARG A 7 5.16 41.29 -11.90
N ASN A 8 5.93 41.50 -10.84
CA ASN A 8 5.74 40.76 -9.59
C ASN A 8 4.43 41.11 -8.86
N ASN A 9 3.96 42.38 -9.03
CA ASN A 9 2.68 42.78 -8.45
C ASN A 9 1.45 42.24 -9.19
N ALA A 10 1.54 41.97 -10.47
CA ALA A 10 0.43 41.39 -11.24
C ALA A 10 0.24 39.89 -10.93
N VAL A 11 1.34 39.13 -10.82
CA VAL A 11 1.30 37.69 -10.46
C VAL A 11 0.82 37.50 -9.02
N SER A 12 1.28 38.31 -8.08
CA SER A 12 0.83 38.24 -6.69
C SER A 12 -0.65 38.67 -6.53
N ARG A 13 -1.12 39.67 -7.28
CA ARG A 13 -2.55 40.08 -7.34
C ARG A 13 -3.42 39.00 -7.98
N PHE A 14 -2.95 38.33 -9.04
CA PHE A 14 -3.66 37.24 -9.68
C PHE A 14 -3.77 36.00 -8.73
N PHE A 15 -2.70 35.67 -8.02
CA PHE A 15 -2.73 34.63 -6.97
C PHE A 15 -3.66 35.03 -5.81
N PHE A 16 -3.65 36.29 -5.39
CA PHE A 16 -4.51 36.80 -4.31
C PHE A 16 -6.00 36.80 -4.71
N LEU A 17 -6.31 37.13 -5.96
CA LEU A 17 -7.67 37.07 -6.51
C LEU A 17 -8.18 35.63 -6.66
N ILE A 18 -7.32 34.68 -7.08
CA ILE A 18 -7.65 33.26 -7.11
C ILE A 18 -7.90 32.74 -5.69
N LEU A 19 -7.11 33.14 -4.71
CA LEU A 19 -7.29 32.77 -3.30
C LEU A 19 -8.56 33.38 -2.71
N GLN A 20 -8.90 34.66 -3.04
CA GLN A 20 -10.15 35.30 -2.60
C GLN A 20 -11.39 34.70 -3.25
N ALA A 21 -11.37 34.46 -4.57
CA ALA A 21 -12.50 33.84 -5.29
C ALA A 21 -12.76 32.38 -4.83
N ASN A 22 -11.76 31.71 -4.27
CA ASN A 22 -11.87 30.33 -3.78
C ASN A 22 -12.07 30.21 -2.26
N LYS A 23 -12.09 31.32 -1.49
CA LYS A 23 -12.26 31.26 -0.01
C LYS A 23 -13.50 30.48 0.43
N GLY A 24 -14.62 30.59 -0.25
CA GLY A 24 -15.84 29.83 0.02
C GLY A 24 -15.70 28.34 -0.31
N LYS A 25 -15.04 28.01 -1.43
CA LYS A 25 -14.78 26.62 -1.85
C LYS A 25 -13.72 25.95 -0.98
N MET A 26 -12.67 26.68 -0.58
CA MET A 26 -11.64 26.17 0.34
C MET A 26 -12.22 25.86 1.73
N LYS A 27 -13.08 26.73 2.30
CA LYS A 27 -13.78 26.44 3.55
C LYS A 27 -14.60 25.13 3.49
N HIS A 28 -15.16 24.81 2.33
CA HIS A 28 -15.89 23.56 2.10
C HIS A 28 -14.97 22.33 2.01
N ILE A 29 -13.81 22.46 1.38
CA ILE A 29 -12.82 21.37 1.25
C ILE A 29 -12.21 21.03 2.61
N PHE A 30 -11.76 22.04 3.37
CA PHE A 30 -11.23 21.82 4.72
C PHE A 30 -12.30 21.39 5.73
N GLY A 31 -13.58 21.68 5.45
CA GLY A 31 -14.72 21.26 6.27
C GLY A 31 -14.86 19.75 6.43
N ILE A 32 -14.35 18.93 5.46
CA ILE A 32 -14.38 17.47 5.55
C ILE A 32 -13.47 16.93 6.67
N PHE A 33 -12.44 17.68 7.04
CA PHE A 33 -11.52 17.31 8.12
C PHE A 33 -11.96 17.78 9.51
N ARG A 34 -13.05 18.55 9.58
CA ARG A 34 -13.59 19.01 10.87
C ARG A 34 -14.18 17.87 11.66
N ILE A 35 -13.72 17.68 12.89
CA ILE A 35 -14.25 16.69 13.84
C ILE A 35 -15.53 17.23 14.46
N LYS A 36 -16.62 16.48 14.36
CA LYS A 36 -17.91 16.83 14.97
C LYS A 36 -17.94 16.40 16.43
N LYS A 37 -18.86 16.99 17.22
CA LYS A 37 -18.98 16.67 18.65
C LYS A 37 -19.24 15.17 18.90
N ASP A 38 -20.05 14.56 18.06
CA ASP A 38 -20.43 13.15 18.13
C ASP A 38 -19.37 12.17 17.62
N GLU A 39 -18.29 12.66 17.00
CA GLU A 39 -17.17 11.87 16.51
C GLU A 39 -15.98 11.86 17.49
N ARG A 40 -16.01 12.69 18.55
CA ARG A 40 -14.84 12.94 19.42
C ARG A 40 -14.29 11.68 20.10
N GLY A 41 -15.16 10.77 20.54
CA GLY A 41 -14.74 9.52 21.18
C GLY A 41 -13.94 8.63 20.22
N VAL A 42 -14.48 8.39 19.03
CA VAL A 42 -13.78 7.60 18.00
C VAL A 42 -12.53 8.33 17.51
N ALA A 43 -12.59 9.65 17.35
CA ALA A 43 -11.44 10.46 16.95
C ALA A 43 -10.30 10.37 17.98
N LEU A 44 -10.61 10.46 19.28
CA LEU A 44 -9.61 10.30 20.35
C LEU A 44 -8.99 8.90 20.32
N ALA A 45 -9.83 7.85 20.22
CA ALA A 45 -9.35 6.47 20.15
C ALA A 45 -8.45 6.24 18.93
N ALA A 46 -8.86 6.74 17.75
CA ALA A 46 -8.08 6.66 16.52
C ALA A 46 -6.73 7.41 16.62
N ALA A 47 -6.73 8.60 17.25
CA ALA A 47 -5.50 9.38 17.47
C ALA A 47 -4.55 8.64 18.40
N LEU A 48 -5.04 8.16 19.56
CA LEU A 48 -4.23 7.41 20.51
C LEU A 48 -3.65 6.15 19.89
N TYR A 49 -4.48 5.38 19.18
CA TYR A 49 -4.06 4.17 18.47
C TYR A 49 -2.93 4.46 17.47
N ALA A 50 -3.13 5.43 16.56
CA ALA A 50 -2.15 5.77 15.55
C ALA A 50 -0.85 6.32 16.15
N VAL A 51 -0.94 7.18 17.18
CA VAL A 51 0.23 7.74 17.88
C VAL A 51 1.01 6.64 18.59
N VAL A 52 0.35 5.77 19.36
CA VAL A 52 1.03 4.69 20.10
C VAL A 52 1.78 3.77 19.16
N LEU A 53 1.16 3.30 18.09
CA LEU A 53 1.81 2.37 17.14
C LEU A 53 3.00 3.03 16.43
N ASN A 54 2.86 4.28 16.00
CA ASN A 54 3.98 4.99 15.36
C ASN A 54 5.12 5.26 16.35
N LEU A 55 4.81 5.63 17.59
CA LEU A 55 5.84 5.81 18.61
C LEU A 55 6.59 4.52 18.91
N LEU A 56 5.91 3.38 19.00
CA LEU A 56 6.57 2.08 19.20
C LEU A 56 7.59 1.79 18.09
N VAL A 57 7.21 1.98 16.80
CA VAL A 57 8.13 1.78 15.67
C VAL A 57 9.26 2.81 15.67
N ILE A 58 8.96 4.09 15.91
CA ILE A 58 9.98 5.14 15.96
C ILE A 58 10.99 4.86 17.08
N LEU A 59 10.53 4.52 18.28
CA LEU A 59 11.40 4.26 19.43
C LEU A 59 12.27 3.02 19.22
N HIS A 60 11.72 1.97 18.61
CA HIS A 60 12.47 0.76 18.26
C HIS A 60 13.70 1.07 17.39
N TYR A 61 13.56 1.97 16.42
CA TYR A 61 14.64 2.31 15.48
C TYR A 61 15.36 3.64 15.80
N ALA A 62 14.96 4.37 16.84
CA ALA A 62 15.44 5.74 17.11
C ALA A 62 16.96 5.85 17.19
N SER A 63 17.62 4.91 17.87
CA SER A 63 19.08 4.92 18.08
C SER A 63 19.89 4.93 16.78
N GLN A 64 19.34 4.40 15.70
CA GLN A 64 19.98 4.30 14.38
C GLN A 64 19.44 5.36 13.41
N TYR A 65 18.12 5.58 13.40
CA TYR A 65 17.44 6.33 12.34
C TYR A 65 17.44 7.84 12.57
N THR A 66 17.73 8.30 13.78
CA THR A 66 17.88 9.73 14.08
C THR A 66 19.30 10.25 13.84
N LYS A 67 20.25 9.41 13.50
CA LYS A 67 21.62 9.83 13.20
C LYS A 67 21.69 10.53 11.84
N VAL A 68 22.42 11.64 11.80
CA VAL A 68 22.78 12.28 10.55
C VAL A 68 23.96 11.53 9.94
N GLY A 69 23.88 11.21 8.66
CA GLY A 69 24.91 10.43 7.98
C GLY A 69 24.75 10.48 6.46
N GLU A 70 25.33 9.50 5.81
CA GLU A 70 25.23 9.28 4.37
C GLU A 70 24.58 7.94 4.07
N ALA A 71 24.18 7.71 2.81
CA ALA A 71 23.61 6.44 2.34
C ALA A 71 22.37 5.98 3.12
N TYR A 72 21.46 6.89 3.41
CA TYR A 72 20.19 6.61 4.13
C TYR A 72 19.38 5.48 3.53
N HIS A 73 19.30 5.39 2.20
CA HIS A 73 18.58 4.29 1.54
C HIS A 73 19.15 2.92 1.96
N GLN A 74 20.49 2.77 1.97
CA GLN A 74 21.10 1.51 2.37
C GLN A 74 20.90 1.21 3.86
N LEU A 75 21.01 2.23 4.72
CA LEU A 75 20.77 2.10 6.15
C LEU A 75 19.37 1.54 6.41
N PHE A 76 18.33 2.23 5.90
CA PHE A 76 16.95 1.85 6.20
C PHE A 76 16.58 0.50 5.59
N VAL A 77 16.93 0.21 4.33
CA VAL A 77 16.61 -1.07 3.68
C VAL A 77 17.31 -2.25 4.34
N ARG A 78 18.51 -2.05 4.92
CA ARG A 78 19.24 -3.13 5.60
C ARG A 78 18.75 -3.42 7.01
N THR A 79 18.21 -2.42 7.71
CA THR A 79 17.92 -2.51 9.14
C THR A 79 16.43 -2.53 9.47
N PHE A 80 15.57 -2.09 8.55
CA PHE A 80 14.12 -2.19 8.74
C PHE A 80 13.62 -3.59 8.37
N HIS A 81 13.05 -4.28 9.34
CA HIS A 81 12.63 -5.67 9.20
C HIS A 81 11.22 -5.91 9.74
N ILE A 82 10.24 -5.16 9.24
CA ILE A 82 8.83 -5.39 9.57
C ILE A 82 8.15 -5.97 8.33
N SER A 83 8.07 -7.31 8.27
CA SER A 83 7.46 -8.04 7.15
C SER A 83 8.10 -7.65 5.79
N GLY A 84 7.34 -7.64 4.71
CA GLY A 84 7.78 -7.20 3.38
C GLY A 84 7.59 -5.69 3.12
N PHE A 85 7.44 -4.87 4.16
CA PHE A 85 7.29 -3.41 4.00
C PHE A 85 8.61 -2.72 3.72
N ASP A 86 8.59 -1.77 2.79
CA ASP A 86 9.75 -0.98 2.40
C ASP A 86 9.84 0.33 3.22
N PRO A 87 10.99 0.65 3.84
CA PRO A 87 11.19 1.89 4.60
C PRO A 87 11.53 3.10 3.71
N LEU A 88 11.09 3.10 2.45
CA LEU A 88 11.53 4.09 1.46
C LEU A 88 11.12 5.51 1.80
N SER A 89 9.98 5.72 2.51
CA SER A 89 9.58 7.06 2.92
C SER A 89 10.57 7.69 3.92
N TYR A 90 11.20 6.90 4.79
CA TYR A 90 12.27 7.41 5.65
C TYR A 90 13.48 7.83 4.82
N ALA A 91 13.89 7.02 3.85
CA ALA A 91 15.04 7.34 2.98
C ALA A 91 14.80 8.63 2.18
N VAL A 92 13.64 8.73 1.51
CA VAL A 92 13.27 9.88 0.68
C VAL A 92 13.16 11.18 1.49
N VAL A 93 12.64 11.10 2.73
CA VAL A 93 12.54 12.27 3.61
C VAL A 93 13.88 12.63 4.25
N SER A 94 14.77 11.65 4.49
CA SER A 94 16.13 11.91 5.00
C SER A 94 17.01 12.60 3.96
N GLN A 95 16.97 12.13 2.73
CA GLN A 95 17.69 12.72 1.59
C GLN A 95 16.84 12.52 0.36
N TRP A 96 16.26 13.62 -0.17
CA TRP A 96 15.33 13.49 -1.28
C TRP A 96 16.01 12.94 -2.53
N GLU A 97 15.54 11.79 -2.94
CA GLU A 97 15.94 11.08 -4.14
C GLU A 97 14.75 10.26 -4.67
N GLN A 98 14.81 9.85 -5.93
CA GLN A 98 13.81 8.96 -6.49
C GLN A 98 14.15 7.49 -6.14
N ALA A 99 13.70 7.06 -4.97
CA ALA A 99 13.94 5.71 -4.46
C ALA A 99 12.77 4.74 -4.70
N TYR A 100 11.57 5.24 -4.93
CA TYR A 100 10.40 4.39 -5.21
C TYR A 100 10.45 3.84 -6.64
N ASN A 101 9.77 2.70 -6.86
CA ASN A 101 9.52 2.21 -8.21
C ASN A 101 8.56 3.15 -8.93
N ILE A 102 9.03 3.86 -9.94
CA ILE A 102 8.29 4.95 -10.63
C ILE A 102 6.99 4.46 -11.24
N TYR A 103 6.97 3.27 -11.86
CA TYR A 103 5.76 2.73 -12.47
C TYR A 103 4.73 2.21 -11.46
N ARG A 104 5.13 2.00 -10.19
CA ARG A 104 4.22 1.65 -9.10
C ARG A 104 3.76 2.86 -8.30
N HIS A 105 4.64 3.87 -8.12
CA HIS A 105 4.47 5.02 -7.24
C HIS A 105 4.91 6.33 -7.94
N PRO A 106 4.26 6.72 -9.05
CA PRO A 106 4.78 7.74 -9.97
C PRO A 106 4.94 9.14 -9.38
N LEU A 107 4.21 9.52 -8.33
CA LEU A 107 4.33 10.84 -7.72
C LEU A 107 4.68 10.81 -6.24
N LEU A 108 4.93 9.63 -5.65
CA LEU A 108 5.10 9.50 -4.21
C LEU A 108 6.34 10.25 -3.71
N ALA A 109 7.46 10.18 -4.43
CA ALA A 109 8.66 10.92 -4.08
C ALA A 109 8.41 12.45 -4.10
N PHE A 110 7.65 12.96 -5.06
CA PHE A 110 7.29 14.38 -5.12
C PHE A 110 6.36 14.79 -4.00
N PHE A 111 5.45 13.92 -3.57
CA PHE A 111 4.60 14.18 -2.39
C PHE A 111 5.42 14.22 -1.10
N MET A 112 6.55 13.52 -1.03
CA MET A 112 7.48 13.55 0.10
C MET A 112 8.45 14.74 0.06
N PHE A 113 8.55 15.49 -1.06
CA PHE A 113 9.49 16.59 -1.20
C PHE A 113 9.34 17.68 -0.12
N PRO A 114 8.12 18.18 0.21
CA PRO A 114 7.97 19.17 1.28
C PRO A 114 8.44 18.63 2.65
N ALA A 115 8.17 17.35 2.94
CA ALA A 115 8.61 16.68 4.16
C ALA A 115 10.15 16.56 4.20
N ALA A 116 10.79 16.26 3.07
CA ALA A 116 12.25 16.23 2.97
C ALA A 116 12.87 17.61 3.20
N GLN A 117 12.29 18.69 2.64
CA GLN A 117 12.77 20.05 2.88
C GLN A 117 12.64 20.44 4.36
N LEU A 118 11.52 20.08 5.00
CA LEU A 118 11.33 20.30 6.43
C LEU A 118 12.38 19.52 7.24
N ASN A 119 12.66 18.27 6.88
CA ASN A 119 13.68 17.46 7.55
C ASN A 119 15.07 18.06 7.41
N GLN A 120 15.45 18.54 6.23
CA GLN A 120 16.74 19.20 6.01
C GLN A 120 16.90 20.44 6.91
N ALA A 121 15.85 21.26 7.01
CA ALA A 121 15.86 22.42 7.91
C ALA A 121 16.00 22.02 9.39
N LEU A 122 15.27 20.99 9.81
CA LEU A 122 15.36 20.47 11.18
C LEU A 122 16.72 19.83 11.47
N MET A 123 17.28 19.08 10.54
CA MET A 123 18.62 18.48 10.66
C MET A 123 19.68 19.55 10.83
N ALA A 124 19.60 20.65 10.09
CA ALA A 124 20.53 21.78 10.22
C ALA A 124 20.46 22.48 11.59
N ILE A 125 19.29 22.49 12.23
CA ILE A 125 19.07 23.14 13.54
C ILE A 125 19.40 22.18 14.69
N THR A 126 18.97 20.91 14.60
CA THR A 126 19.01 19.95 15.73
C THR A 126 20.19 19.00 15.69
N GLY A 127 20.87 18.85 14.55
CA GLY A 127 21.88 17.82 14.33
C GLY A 127 21.30 16.39 14.29
N LEU A 128 19.97 16.22 14.20
CA LEU A 128 19.28 14.93 14.20
C LEU A 128 18.46 14.75 12.92
N ASN A 129 18.44 13.53 12.39
CA ASN A 129 17.53 13.16 11.31
C ASN A 129 16.11 12.99 11.88
N MET A 130 15.23 13.94 11.57
CA MET A 130 13.83 13.95 12.01
C MET A 130 12.86 13.22 11.07
N ALA A 131 13.36 12.56 10.02
CA ALA A 131 12.55 11.85 9.05
C ALA A 131 11.58 10.82 9.68
N PRO A 132 11.97 9.98 10.68
CA PRO A 132 11.04 9.07 11.32
C PRO A 132 9.84 9.77 11.98
N PHE A 133 10.07 10.90 12.61
CA PHE A 133 9.02 11.69 13.28
C PHE A 133 8.10 12.39 12.28
N ILE A 134 8.66 12.96 11.20
CA ILE A 134 7.89 13.65 10.15
C ILE A 134 6.99 12.66 9.43
N VAL A 135 7.55 11.51 9.00
CA VAL A 135 6.77 10.44 8.35
C VAL A 135 5.75 9.84 9.33
N GLY A 136 6.13 9.66 10.60
CA GLY A 136 5.21 9.23 11.66
C GLY A 136 4.01 10.17 11.80
N CYS A 137 4.21 11.49 11.80
CA CYS A 137 3.11 12.46 11.81
C CYS A 137 2.21 12.35 10.57
N MET A 138 2.78 12.10 9.39
CA MET A 138 2.01 11.88 8.16
C MET A 138 1.19 10.59 8.24
N LEU A 139 1.78 9.51 8.76
CA LEU A 139 1.09 8.22 8.96
C LEU A 139 -0.03 8.36 10.00
N VAL A 140 0.22 9.03 11.13
CA VAL A 140 -0.81 9.32 12.15
C VAL A 140 -1.98 10.10 11.55
N PHE A 141 -1.71 11.13 10.74
CA PHE A 141 -2.75 11.89 10.04
C PHE A 141 -3.58 10.98 9.13
N CYS A 142 -2.92 10.19 8.29
CA CYS A 142 -3.62 9.32 7.33
C CYS A 142 -4.39 8.19 8.04
N ALA A 143 -3.82 7.55 9.05
CA ALA A 143 -4.49 6.52 9.84
C ALA A 143 -5.72 7.08 10.58
N PHE A 144 -5.55 8.20 11.25
CA PHE A 144 -6.63 8.90 11.96
C PHE A 144 -7.82 9.20 11.07
N TYR A 145 -7.58 9.83 9.91
CA TYR A 145 -8.68 10.15 9.00
C TYR A 145 -9.22 8.95 8.23
N SER A 146 -8.43 7.89 8.01
CA SER A 146 -8.93 6.62 7.48
C SER A 146 -10.02 6.04 8.38
N ILE A 147 -9.75 5.96 9.67
CA ILE A 147 -10.70 5.44 10.67
C ILE A 147 -11.93 6.35 10.75
N LEU A 148 -11.74 7.66 10.75
CA LEU A 148 -12.84 8.62 10.82
C LEU A 148 -13.72 8.60 9.57
N PHE A 149 -13.14 8.45 8.37
CA PHE A 149 -13.93 8.31 7.13
C PHE A 149 -14.67 6.97 7.07
N LEU A 150 -14.08 5.89 7.56
CA LEU A 150 -14.77 4.61 7.70
C LEU A 150 -15.97 4.73 8.67
N TYR A 151 -15.76 5.32 9.83
CA TYR A 151 -16.82 5.59 10.79
C TYR A 151 -17.95 6.45 10.17
N ARG A 152 -17.58 7.55 9.50
CA ARG A 152 -18.52 8.44 8.80
C ARG A 152 -19.28 7.72 7.69
N LEU A 153 -18.63 6.85 6.95
CA LEU A 153 -19.25 6.03 5.92
C LEU A 153 -20.35 5.17 6.53
N MET A 154 -20.05 4.52 7.66
CA MET A 154 -21.02 3.65 8.35
C MET A 154 -22.19 4.42 8.95
N VAL A 155 -21.94 5.53 9.65
CA VAL A 155 -23.00 6.32 10.28
C VAL A 155 -23.79 7.14 9.27
N GLN A 156 -23.10 7.90 8.41
CA GLN A 156 -23.73 8.92 7.57
C GLN A 156 -24.28 8.36 6.26
N VAL A 157 -23.73 7.26 5.75
CA VAL A 157 -24.11 6.69 4.45
C VAL A 157 -24.87 5.38 4.62
N ILE A 158 -24.32 4.43 5.38
CA ILE A 158 -24.98 3.16 5.61
C ILE A 158 -26.14 3.33 6.62
N GLY A 159 -25.99 4.20 7.61
CA GLY A 159 -27.04 4.52 8.59
C GLY A 159 -27.10 3.54 9.75
N VAL A 160 -25.94 3.00 10.19
CA VAL A 160 -25.88 2.21 11.42
C VAL A 160 -25.79 3.11 12.66
N GLN A 161 -26.13 2.56 13.83
CA GLN A 161 -26.00 3.27 15.09
C GLN A 161 -24.54 3.62 15.39
N ARG A 162 -24.30 4.73 16.09
CA ARG A 162 -22.94 5.21 16.40
C ARG A 162 -22.10 4.18 17.17
N LEU A 163 -22.74 3.45 18.11
CA LEU A 163 -22.07 2.40 18.86
C LEU A 163 -21.58 1.27 17.93
N ASP A 164 -22.43 0.86 16.98
CA ASP A 164 -22.08 -0.16 15.99
C ASP A 164 -20.93 0.29 15.07
N ALA A 165 -21.00 1.53 14.61
CA ALA A 165 -19.93 2.12 13.80
C ALA A 165 -18.61 2.23 14.59
N SER A 166 -18.66 2.56 15.89
CA SER A 166 -17.48 2.59 16.76
C SER A 166 -16.89 1.20 16.94
N LEU A 167 -17.74 0.18 17.18
CA LEU A 167 -17.31 -1.21 17.29
C LEU A 167 -16.67 -1.71 16.00
N LEU A 168 -17.27 -1.44 14.85
CA LEU A 168 -16.74 -1.83 13.55
C LEU A 168 -15.44 -1.08 13.20
N SER A 169 -15.30 0.18 13.65
CA SER A 169 -14.03 0.91 13.51
C SER A 169 -12.94 0.30 14.39
N ALA A 170 -13.28 -0.10 15.62
CA ALA A 170 -12.35 -0.81 16.50
C ALA A 170 -11.99 -2.20 15.94
N PHE A 171 -12.96 -2.92 15.37
CA PHE A 171 -12.72 -4.18 14.68
C PHE A 171 -11.74 -4.02 13.51
N PHE A 172 -11.91 -2.97 12.70
CA PHE A 172 -10.97 -2.66 11.62
C PHE A 172 -9.55 -2.38 12.14
N MET A 173 -9.43 -1.57 13.20
CA MET A 173 -8.15 -1.28 13.85
C MET A 173 -7.48 -2.51 14.49
N SER A 174 -8.26 -3.55 14.83
CA SER A 174 -7.74 -4.77 15.45
C SER A 174 -7.15 -5.76 14.46
N MET A 175 -7.38 -5.60 13.15
CA MET A 175 -6.81 -6.48 12.11
C MET A 175 -5.31 -6.28 11.97
N ALA A 176 -4.56 -7.37 11.83
CA ALA A 176 -3.10 -7.41 11.85
C ALA A 176 -2.46 -6.40 10.87
N TYR A 177 -2.75 -6.53 9.59
CA TYR A 177 -2.10 -5.68 8.59
C TYR A 177 -2.74 -4.30 8.40
N VAL A 178 -3.82 -3.98 9.10
CA VAL A 178 -4.22 -2.59 9.36
C VAL A 178 -3.31 -2.00 10.43
N MET A 179 -3.12 -2.72 11.55
CA MET A 179 -2.26 -2.30 12.66
C MET A 179 -0.82 -2.06 12.22
N VAL A 180 -0.24 -2.96 11.44
CA VAL A 180 1.12 -2.81 10.92
C VAL A 180 1.21 -1.68 9.90
N SER A 181 0.30 -1.62 8.91
CA SER A 181 0.34 -0.63 7.82
C SER A 181 0.23 0.82 8.27
N VAL A 182 -0.43 1.10 9.41
CA VAL A 182 -0.56 2.48 9.92
C VAL A 182 0.68 2.99 10.65
N SER A 183 1.68 2.15 10.86
CA SER A 183 2.89 2.50 11.60
C SER A 183 4.20 2.26 10.83
N VAL A 184 4.13 1.65 9.64
CA VAL A 184 5.31 1.43 8.78
C VAL A 184 5.44 2.53 7.73
N PRO A 185 6.67 2.97 7.38
CA PRO A 185 6.92 4.11 6.49
C PRO A 185 6.78 3.73 5.00
N ASP A 186 5.68 3.06 4.65
CA ASP A 186 5.37 2.62 3.30
C ASP A 186 4.11 3.33 2.77
N HIS A 187 3.78 3.13 1.50
CA HIS A 187 2.66 3.80 0.80
C HIS A 187 1.26 3.32 1.22
N PHE A 188 1.15 2.19 1.93
CA PHE A 188 -0.13 1.52 2.21
C PHE A 188 -1.08 2.37 3.06
N CYS A 189 -0.60 3.03 4.10
CA CYS A 189 -1.42 3.91 4.93
C CYS A 189 -1.94 5.12 4.15
N PHE A 190 -1.12 5.71 3.29
CA PHE A 190 -1.52 6.83 2.42
C PHE A 190 -2.58 6.40 1.41
N SER A 191 -2.42 5.21 0.82
CA SER A 191 -3.42 4.62 -0.09
C SER A 191 -4.74 4.34 0.62
N MET A 192 -4.71 3.75 1.81
CA MET A 192 -5.90 3.46 2.64
C MET A 192 -6.71 4.73 2.92
N PHE A 193 -6.02 5.81 3.29
CA PHE A 193 -6.64 7.12 3.50
C PHE A 193 -7.39 7.60 2.25
N MET A 194 -6.77 7.56 1.08
CA MET A 194 -7.39 7.99 -0.17
C MET A 194 -8.58 7.12 -0.59
N LEU A 195 -8.48 5.81 -0.37
CA LEU A 195 -9.54 4.86 -0.72
C LEU A 195 -10.77 5.05 0.18
N LEU A 196 -10.58 5.21 1.50
CA LEU A 196 -11.67 5.44 2.45
C LEU A 196 -12.32 6.82 2.28
N LEU A 197 -11.52 7.86 2.04
CA LEU A 197 -12.03 9.18 1.66
C LEU A 197 -12.87 9.08 0.38
N THR A 198 -12.40 8.35 -0.63
CA THR A 198 -13.12 8.16 -1.90
C THR A 198 -14.45 7.46 -1.68
N LEU A 199 -14.48 6.36 -0.90
CA LEU A 199 -15.71 5.63 -0.58
C LEU A 199 -16.71 6.50 0.16
N TRP A 200 -16.26 7.28 1.15
CA TRP A 200 -17.13 8.19 1.88
C TRP A 200 -17.72 9.28 0.98
N VAL A 201 -16.88 9.94 0.16
CA VAL A 201 -17.34 10.97 -0.79
C VAL A 201 -18.31 10.37 -1.82
N ALA A 202 -17.97 9.22 -2.40
CA ALA A 202 -18.83 8.52 -3.36
C ALA A 202 -20.18 8.13 -2.73
N GLY A 203 -20.16 7.58 -1.51
CA GLY A 203 -21.36 7.22 -0.77
C GLY A 203 -22.27 8.41 -0.48
N ARG A 204 -21.68 9.53 -0.03
CA ARG A 204 -22.43 10.80 0.18
C ARG A 204 -23.07 11.31 -1.11
N LYS A 205 -22.33 11.27 -2.21
CA LYS A 205 -22.85 11.68 -3.52
C LYS A 205 -23.98 10.77 -4.04
N MET A 206 -23.88 9.46 -3.84
CA MET A 206 -24.94 8.52 -4.16
C MET A 206 -26.22 8.83 -3.39
N GLN A 207 -26.13 9.16 -2.08
CA GLN A 207 -27.27 9.54 -1.26
C GLN A 207 -27.92 10.85 -1.72
N GLN A 208 -27.11 11.82 -2.12
CA GLN A 208 -27.56 13.15 -2.52
C GLN A 208 -27.99 13.23 -3.99
N GLY A 209 -27.86 12.14 -4.76
CA GLY A 209 -28.10 12.16 -6.21
C GLY A 209 -27.13 13.07 -6.99
N GLN A 210 -25.99 13.44 -6.39
CA GLN A 210 -25.02 14.32 -6.99
C GLN A 210 -23.97 13.53 -7.79
N PRO A 211 -23.47 14.08 -8.92
CA PRO A 211 -22.44 13.42 -9.70
C PRO A 211 -21.07 13.49 -9.01
N PHE A 212 -20.24 12.50 -9.24
CA PHE A 212 -18.79 12.58 -9.04
C PHE A 212 -18.24 13.42 -10.21
N THR A 213 -17.83 14.65 -9.93
CA THR A 213 -17.46 15.58 -10.99
C THR A 213 -16.15 15.19 -11.66
N LYS A 214 -15.91 15.67 -12.90
CA LYS A 214 -14.66 15.41 -13.62
C LYS A 214 -13.44 15.87 -12.81
N TRP A 215 -13.49 17.07 -12.24
CA TRP A 215 -12.40 17.61 -11.41
C TRP A 215 -12.14 16.79 -10.15
N GLN A 216 -13.18 16.30 -9.49
CA GLN A 216 -13.03 15.40 -8.36
C GLN A 216 -12.37 14.07 -8.80
N THR A 217 -12.81 13.51 -9.94
CA THR A 217 -12.21 12.30 -10.49
C THR A 217 -10.72 12.51 -10.80
N ILE A 218 -10.37 13.61 -11.48
CA ILE A 218 -8.99 13.93 -11.83
C ILE A 218 -8.13 14.10 -10.57
N LEU A 219 -8.58 14.92 -9.61
CA LEU A 219 -7.82 15.18 -8.39
C LEU A 219 -7.60 13.91 -7.56
N PHE A 220 -8.67 13.15 -7.33
CA PHE A 220 -8.58 11.90 -6.58
C PHE A 220 -7.70 10.89 -7.31
N PHE A 221 -7.82 10.80 -8.63
CA PHE A 221 -6.98 9.91 -9.45
C PHE A 221 -5.50 10.31 -9.34
N ILE A 222 -5.16 11.58 -9.55
CA ILE A 222 -3.76 12.05 -9.53
C ILE A 222 -3.11 11.74 -8.18
N VAL A 223 -3.81 12.01 -7.06
CA VAL A 223 -3.27 11.74 -5.73
C VAL A 223 -3.18 10.23 -5.47
N THR A 224 -4.26 9.48 -5.73
CA THR A 224 -4.31 8.04 -5.43
C THR A 224 -3.37 7.23 -6.33
N ALA A 225 -3.39 7.49 -7.65
CA ALA A 225 -2.50 6.83 -8.60
C ALA A 225 -1.05 7.27 -8.43
N GLY A 226 -0.81 8.52 -8.04
CA GLY A 226 0.51 9.05 -7.73
C GLY A 226 1.15 8.37 -6.51
N ILE A 227 0.35 7.99 -5.52
CA ILE A 227 0.78 7.18 -4.37
C ILE A 227 0.94 5.71 -4.78
N SER A 228 -0.05 5.15 -5.47
CA SER A 228 -0.04 3.75 -5.94
C SER A 228 -0.89 3.63 -7.20
N LEU A 229 -0.24 3.36 -8.33
CA LEU A 229 -0.86 3.42 -9.66
C LEU A 229 -2.10 2.52 -9.77
N ASN A 230 -2.03 1.31 -9.24
CA ASN A 230 -3.13 0.34 -9.27
C ASN A 230 -4.39 0.88 -8.58
N ASN A 231 -4.23 1.61 -7.49
CA ASN A 231 -5.34 2.19 -6.74
C ASN A 231 -6.05 3.31 -7.51
N GLY A 232 -5.40 3.92 -8.51
CA GLY A 232 -6.03 4.91 -9.39
C GLY A 232 -7.25 4.37 -10.14
N ILE A 233 -7.26 3.08 -10.50
CA ILE A 233 -8.41 2.43 -11.18
C ILE A 233 -9.65 2.45 -10.28
N LYS A 234 -9.49 2.32 -8.97
CA LYS A 234 -10.59 2.36 -8.00
C LYS A 234 -11.32 3.72 -7.99
N ILE A 235 -10.61 4.80 -8.32
CA ILE A 235 -11.23 6.12 -8.48
C ILE A 235 -12.15 6.17 -9.70
N PHE A 236 -11.75 5.53 -10.80
CA PHE A 236 -12.62 5.40 -11.97
C PHE A 236 -13.83 4.52 -11.70
N MET A 237 -13.67 3.45 -10.91
CA MET A 237 -14.79 2.65 -10.42
C MET A 237 -15.74 3.48 -9.57
N ALA A 238 -15.24 4.34 -8.68
CA ALA A 238 -16.08 5.26 -7.90
C ALA A 238 -16.86 6.23 -8.80
N ASN A 239 -16.21 6.80 -9.82
CA ASN A 239 -16.90 7.63 -10.83
C ASN A 239 -17.98 6.82 -11.55
N ALA A 240 -17.70 5.59 -11.98
CA ALA A 240 -18.65 4.73 -12.68
C ALA A 240 -19.88 4.40 -11.81
N TRP A 241 -19.67 3.99 -10.57
CA TRP A 241 -20.74 3.67 -9.65
C TRP A 241 -21.62 4.87 -9.27
N VAL A 242 -21.02 6.06 -9.07
CA VAL A 242 -21.76 7.28 -8.73
C VAL A 242 -22.51 7.80 -9.95
N ASN A 243 -21.87 7.91 -11.10
CA ASN A 243 -22.43 8.54 -12.29
C ASN A 243 -23.31 7.60 -13.14
N GLY A 244 -23.19 6.27 -12.96
CA GLY A 244 -23.95 5.28 -13.72
C GLY A 244 -23.77 5.45 -15.22
N ARG A 245 -24.87 5.52 -15.99
CA ARG A 245 -24.82 5.70 -17.46
C ARG A 245 -24.08 6.96 -17.91
N LYS A 246 -24.01 8.01 -17.07
CA LYS A 246 -23.29 9.26 -17.37
C LYS A 246 -21.78 9.06 -17.38
N PHE A 247 -21.26 7.98 -16.80
CA PHE A 247 -19.86 7.58 -16.85
C PHE A 247 -19.37 7.44 -18.30
N TRP A 248 -20.18 6.80 -19.15
CA TRP A 248 -19.87 6.47 -20.54
C TRP A 248 -19.94 7.66 -21.50
N ARG A 249 -20.31 8.85 -21.04
CA ARG A 249 -20.30 10.05 -21.90
C ARG A 249 -18.89 10.34 -22.40
N PRO A 250 -18.66 10.60 -23.71
CA PRO A 250 -17.33 10.84 -24.28
C PRO A 250 -16.52 11.90 -23.53
N ALA A 251 -17.18 12.99 -23.15
CA ALA A 251 -16.52 14.07 -22.39
C ALA A 251 -16.06 13.63 -20.98
N ASN A 252 -16.69 12.64 -20.33
CA ASN A 252 -16.22 12.08 -19.06
C ASN A 252 -15.07 11.09 -19.31
N LEU A 253 -15.21 10.21 -20.28
CA LEU A 253 -14.15 9.25 -20.62
C LEU A 253 -12.87 9.96 -21.07
N CYS A 254 -12.96 10.90 -22.00
CA CYS A 254 -11.79 11.58 -22.51
C CYS A 254 -11.12 12.47 -21.44
N LEU A 255 -11.90 13.32 -20.74
CA LEU A 255 -11.33 14.35 -19.87
C LEU A 255 -11.04 13.87 -18.44
N ALA A 256 -11.83 12.95 -17.89
CA ALA A 256 -11.69 12.52 -16.50
C ALA A 256 -10.98 11.15 -16.33
N ILE A 257 -10.82 10.39 -17.41
CA ILE A 257 -10.21 9.06 -17.36
C ILE A 257 -8.98 9.00 -18.29
N VAL A 258 -9.17 9.12 -19.60
CA VAL A 258 -8.09 8.92 -20.58
C VAL A 258 -6.99 9.99 -20.41
N LEU A 259 -7.38 11.28 -20.42
CA LEU A 259 -6.41 12.36 -20.33
C LEU A 259 -5.55 12.31 -19.05
N PRO A 260 -6.11 12.21 -17.83
CA PRO A 260 -5.27 12.10 -16.62
C PRO A 260 -4.44 10.82 -16.58
N SER A 261 -4.92 9.70 -17.15
CA SER A 261 -4.15 8.46 -17.26
C SER A 261 -2.95 8.62 -18.20
N LEU A 262 -3.13 9.26 -19.35
CA LEU A 262 -2.04 9.55 -20.29
C LEU A 262 -1.03 10.54 -19.69
N LEU A 263 -1.51 11.57 -18.98
CA LEU A 263 -0.63 12.51 -18.29
C LEU A 263 0.18 11.83 -17.18
N MET A 264 -0.45 10.94 -16.39
CA MET A 264 0.24 10.17 -15.36
C MET A 264 1.29 9.23 -15.97
N TRP A 265 0.92 8.52 -17.02
CA TRP A 265 1.86 7.64 -17.74
C TRP A 265 3.02 8.43 -18.34
N GLY A 266 2.73 9.58 -19.00
CA GLY A 266 3.74 10.47 -19.55
C GLY A 266 4.70 11.00 -18.48
N ALA A 267 4.17 11.46 -17.35
CA ALA A 267 4.96 11.93 -16.20
C ALA A 267 5.86 10.80 -15.66
N ALA A 268 5.32 9.60 -15.43
CA ALA A 268 6.08 8.44 -14.99
C ALA A 268 7.18 8.05 -16.01
N ARG A 269 6.89 8.16 -17.32
CA ARG A 269 7.88 7.88 -18.36
C ARG A 269 9.00 8.91 -18.42
N MET A 270 8.67 10.20 -18.25
CA MET A 270 9.66 11.28 -18.17
C MET A 270 10.56 11.11 -16.95
N GLU A 271 9.96 10.83 -15.79
CA GLU A 271 10.63 10.59 -14.53
C GLU A 271 11.57 9.37 -14.63
N TRP A 272 11.09 8.25 -15.16
CA TRP A 272 11.89 7.05 -15.38
C TRP A 272 13.09 7.33 -16.31
N ASN A 273 12.88 8.06 -17.42
CA ASN A 273 13.95 8.43 -18.33
C ASN A 273 15.02 9.30 -17.66
N HIS A 274 14.61 10.15 -16.69
CA HIS A 274 15.54 11.07 -16.02
C HIS A 274 16.28 10.39 -14.86
N TYR A 275 15.61 9.63 -14.00
CA TYR A 275 16.19 9.10 -12.77
C TYR A 275 16.67 7.64 -12.88
N GLU A 276 15.84 6.74 -13.42
CA GLU A 276 16.17 5.31 -13.42
C GLU A 276 16.98 4.86 -14.65
N ARG A 277 16.61 5.30 -15.84
CA ARG A 277 17.22 4.84 -17.10
C ARG A 277 18.73 4.99 -17.15
N PRO A 278 19.36 6.11 -16.73
CA PRO A 278 20.82 6.26 -16.74
C PRO A 278 21.49 5.23 -15.83
N SER A 279 20.95 5.07 -14.62
CA SER A 279 21.46 4.09 -13.64
C SER A 279 21.31 2.64 -14.12
N GLN A 280 20.16 2.30 -14.71
CA GLN A 280 19.94 0.98 -15.29
C GLN A 280 20.85 0.72 -16.52
N TYR A 281 21.07 1.73 -17.35
CA TYR A 281 22.00 1.60 -18.48
C TYR A 281 23.41 1.25 -18.01
N ILE A 282 23.93 1.97 -17.02
CA ILE A 282 25.26 1.71 -16.43
C ILE A 282 25.30 0.29 -15.81
N LYS A 283 24.31 -0.08 -15.02
CA LYS A 283 24.20 -1.43 -14.42
C LYS A 283 24.17 -2.53 -15.49
N ASN A 284 23.43 -2.32 -16.57
CA ASN A 284 23.35 -3.29 -17.67
C ASN A 284 24.67 -3.40 -18.45
N GLN A 285 25.38 -2.31 -18.68
CA GLN A 285 26.71 -2.33 -19.30
C GLN A 285 27.73 -3.07 -18.42
N LYS A 286 27.74 -2.75 -17.12
CA LYS A 286 28.60 -3.45 -16.15
C LYS A 286 28.32 -4.95 -16.12
N ARG A 287 27.03 -5.35 -16.06
CA ARG A 287 26.62 -6.76 -16.10
C ARG A 287 27.03 -7.46 -17.40
N LYS A 288 26.88 -6.80 -18.55
CA LYS A 288 27.34 -7.35 -19.86
C LYS A 288 28.83 -7.57 -19.86
N ALA A 289 29.62 -6.61 -19.34
CA ALA A 289 31.07 -6.74 -19.25
C ALA A 289 31.49 -7.87 -18.29
N GLU A 290 30.82 -8.01 -17.14
CA GLU A 290 31.06 -9.09 -16.17
C GLU A 290 30.75 -10.47 -16.78
N VAL A 291 29.63 -10.60 -17.49
CA VAL A 291 29.26 -11.85 -18.18
C VAL A 291 30.27 -12.18 -19.28
N ALA A 292 30.68 -11.19 -20.08
CA ALA A 292 31.67 -11.39 -21.13
C ALA A 292 33.03 -11.81 -20.55
N ALA A 293 33.47 -11.18 -19.45
CA ALA A 293 34.68 -11.56 -18.75
C ALA A 293 34.63 -12.98 -18.15
N ALA A 294 33.46 -13.35 -17.57
CA ALA A 294 33.25 -14.70 -17.07
C ALA A 294 33.31 -15.74 -18.20
N HIS A 295 32.66 -15.48 -19.34
CA HIS A 295 32.70 -16.37 -20.51
C HIS A 295 34.12 -16.48 -21.10
N ALA A 296 34.92 -15.39 -21.11
CA ALA A 296 36.30 -15.42 -21.55
C ALA A 296 37.17 -16.30 -20.64
N LYS A 297 36.98 -16.20 -19.29
CA LYS A 297 37.67 -17.06 -18.33
C LYS A 297 37.34 -18.55 -18.55
N ILE A 298 36.07 -18.88 -18.76
CA ILE A 298 35.64 -20.26 -19.05
C ILE A 298 36.26 -20.73 -20.37
N ALA A 299 36.27 -19.92 -21.39
CA ALA A 299 36.82 -20.26 -22.69
C ALA A 299 38.33 -20.54 -22.61
N GLN A 300 39.05 -19.74 -21.81
CA GLN A 300 40.48 -19.94 -21.57
C GLN A 300 40.71 -21.23 -20.79
N ALA A 301 39.99 -21.46 -19.67
CA ALA A 301 40.13 -22.67 -18.87
C ALA A 301 39.88 -23.95 -19.68
N VAL A 302 38.84 -23.93 -20.56
CA VAL A 302 38.59 -25.06 -21.49
C VAL A 302 39.71 -25.26 -22.48
N ARG A 303 40.32 -24.21 -23.03
CA ARG A 303 41.48 -24.32 -23.95
C ARG A 303 42.70 -24.88 -23.26
N ASP A 304 42.95 -24.44 -22.02
CA ASP A 304 44.12 -24.85 -21.24
C ASP A 304 44.05 -26.33 -20.76
N THR A 305 42.83 -26.85 -20.62
CA THR A 305 42.57 -28.22 -20.08
C THR A 305 42.19 -29.22 -21.15
N THR A 306 41.95 -28.82 -22.41
CA THR A 306 41.47 -29.73 -23.46
C THR A 306 42.63 -30.21 -24.34
N HIS A 307 42.61 -31.50 -24.68
CA HIS A 307 43.52 -32.07 -25.68
C HIS A 307 42.92 -32.07 -27.10
N LEU A 308 41.79 -31.38 -27.31
CA LEU A 308 41.15 -31.29 -28.61
C LEU A 308 41.89 -30.37 -29.54
N THR A 309 42.14 -30.82 -30.79
CA THR A 309 42.82 -30.05 -31.83
C THR A 309 41.85 -29.40 -32.81
N ASP A 310 40.62 -29.95 -32.89
CA ASP A 310 39.58 -29.40 -33.76
C ASP A 310 38.92 -28.17 -33.20
N THR A 311 38.96 -27.07 -33.95
CA THR A 311 38.39 -25.76 -33.58
C THR A 311 36.89 -25.84 -33.28
N THR A 312 36.15 -26.71 -34.01
CA THR A 312 34.69 -26.88 -33.86
C THR A 312 34.39 -27.63 -32.58
N ALA A 313 35.16 -28.65 -32.23
CA ALA A 313 35.06 -29.40 -30.98
C ALA A 313 35.35 -28.52 -29.77
N ILE A 314 36.41 -27.67 -29.84
CA ILE A 314 36.75 -26.70 -28.79
C ILE A 314 35.58 -25.69 -28.58
N LYS A 315 35.02 -25.12 -29.65
CA LYS A 315 33.84 -24.23 -29.53
C LYS A 315 32.64 -24.91 -28.86
N ARG A 316 32.36 -26.17 -29.19
CA ARG A 316 31.29 -26.93 -28.56
C ARG A 316 31.57 -27.16 -27.06
N ALA A 317 32.78 -27.52 -26.69
CA ALA A 317 33.16 -27.72 -25.30
C ALA A 317 33.04 -26.42 -24.48
N ILE A 318 33.46 -25.27 -25.01
CA ILE A 318 33.26 -23.97 -24.39
C ILE A 318 31.75 -23.66 -24.16
N GLN A 319 30.92 -23.87 -25.19
CA GLN A 319 29.48 -23.65 -25.05
C GLN A 319 28.83 -24.57 -24.02
N GLN A 320 29.26 -25.83 -23.92
CA GLN A 320 28.81 -26.75 -22.90
C GLN A 320 29.25 -26.32 -21.49
N ALA A 321 30.49 -25.87 -21.32
CA ALA A 321 31.00 -25.35 -20.06
C ALA A 321 30.23 -24.11 -19.59
N ILE A 322 29.95 -23.16 -20.50
CA ILE A 322 29.12 -21.98 -20.22
C ILE A 322 27.73 -22.41 -19.78
N LYS A 323 27.08 -23.34 -20.49
CA LYS A 323 25.74 -23.86 -20.11
C LYS A 323 25.74 -24.55 -18.74
N ARG A 324 26.78 -25.35 -18.45
CA ARG A 324 26.93 -26.00 -17.13
C ARG A 324 27.06 -24.98 -16.01
N GLN A 325 27.92 -23.97 -16.17
CA GLN A 325 28.09 -22.91 -15.17
C GLN A 325 26.80 -22.10 -15.00
N ALA A 326 26.12 -21.72 -16.10
CA ALA A 326 24.83 -21.04 -16.03
C ALA A 326 23.77 -21.86 -15.27
N HIS A 327 23.74 -23.19 -15.49
CA HIS A 327 22.85 -24.08 -14.77
C HIS A 327 23.21 -24.18 -13.27
N GLN A 328 24.48 -24.31 -12.93
CA GLN A 328 24.93 -24.31 -11.54
C GLN A 328 24.59 -22.99 -10.83
N GLN A 329 24.79 -21.88 -11.50
CA GLN A 329 24.42 -20.57 -10.98
C GLN A 329 22.91 -20.44 -10.82
N TYR A 330 22.12 -20.91 -11.78
CA TYR A 330 20.65 -20.95 -11.68
C TYR A 330 20.20 -21.77 -10.46
N VAL A 331 20.77 -22.94 -10.24
CA VAL A 331 20.45 -23.79 -9.06
C VAL A 331 20.87 -23.10 -7.76
N ALA A 332 22.03 -22.44 -7.73
CA ALA A 332 22.48 -21.68 -6.56
C ALA A 332 21.57 -20.49 -6.25
N ASP A 333 21.17 -19.74 -7.30
CA ASP A 333 20.28 -18.58 -7.16
C ASP A 333 18.89 -18.98 -6.66
N HIS A 334 18.37 -20.15 -7.08
CA HIS A 334 17.08 -20.66 -6.62
C HIS A 334 17.07 -21.10 -5.15
N LYS A 335 18.25 -21.37 -4.58
CA LYS A 335 18.39 -21.66 -3.15
C LYS A 335 18.44 -20.41 -2.29
N GLN A 336 18.62 -19.24 -2.90
CA GLN A 336 18.66 -17.97 -2.16
C GLN A 336 17.28 -17.59 -1.60
N PRO A 337 17.20 -16.99 -0.40
CA PRO A 337 15.93 -16.66 0.24
C PRO A 337 14.99 -15.86 -0.66
N TRP A 338 15.49 -14.84 -1.37
CA TRP A 338 14.69 -13.97 -2.23
C TRP A 338 14.15 -14.64 -3.51
N ASN A 339 14.71 -15.80 -3.92
CA ASN A 339 14.23 -16.59 -5.06
C ASN A 339 13.49 -17.86 -4.63
N ARG A 340 13.62 -18.27 -3.37
CA ARG A 340 13.10 -19.54 -2.84
C ARG A 340 11.59 -19.67 -2.98
N HIS A 341 10.88 -18.57 -2.84
CA HIS A 341 9.42 -18.51 -2.91
C HIS A 341 8.91 -17.76 -4.15
N LYS A 342 9.78 -17.53 -5.11
CA LYS A 342 9.42 -16.89 -6.35
C LYS A 342 8.61 -17.84 -7.24
N GLY A 343 7.34 -17.52 -7.46
CA GLY A 343 6.48 -18.25 -8.38
C GLY A 343 6.94 -18.11 -9.84
N GLN A 344 6.44 -18.97 -10.70
CA GLN A 344 6.74 -18.89 -12.12
C GLN A 344 5.77 -17.92 -12.81
N PRO A 345 6.30 -16.94 -13.58
CA PRO A 345 5.46 -16.00 -14.28
C PRO A 345 4.61 -16.68 -15.37
N MET A 346 3.39 -16.21 -15.56
CA MET A 346 2.46 -16.70 -16.59
C MET A 346 2.91 -16.37 -18.01
N GLY A 347 3.89 -15.44 -18.18
CA GLY A 347 4.40 -15.03 -19.49
C GLY A 347 5.71 -14.27 -19.38
N LYS A 348 6.33 -14.03 -20.57
CA LYS A 348 7.64 -13.36 -20.67
C LYS A 348 7.55 -11.84 -20.95
N GLY A 349 6.33 -11.28 -21.02
CA GLY A 349 6.11 -9.85 -21.29
C GLY A 349 6.44 -8.96 -20.08
N GLU A 350 6.65 -7.68 -20.33
CA GLU A 350 7.01 -6.68 -19.28
C GLU A 350 6.06 -6.70 -18.08
N PHE A 351 4.75 -6.86 -18.30
CA PHE A 351 3.74 -6.93 -17.23
C PHE A 351 3.48 -8.36 -16.74
N THR A 352 3.77 -9.39 -17.52
CA THR A 352 3.49 -10.79 -17.17
C THR A 352 4.61 -11.43 -16.36
N GLN A 353 5.82 -10.88 -16.38
CA GLN A 353 6.92 -11.36 -15.55
C GLN A 353 6.72 -11.15 -14.04
N TRP A 354 5.75 -10.31 -13.65
CA TRP A 354 5.39 -10.06 -12.24
C TRP A 354 4.24 -10.95 -11.77
N THR A 355 3.69 -11.77 -12.66
CA THR A 355 2.62 -12.71 -12.30
C THR A 355 3.20 -13.97 -11.66
N ASP A 356 2.34 -14.73 -10.99
CA ASP A 356 2.68 -16.03 -10.43
C ASP A 356 1.60 -17.04 -10.80
N GLY A 357 1.98 -18.05 -11.61
CA GLY A 357 1.08 -19.12 -12.04
C GLY A 357 1.15 -20.39 -11.16
N THR A 358 2.12 -20.51 -10.26
CA THR A 358 2.46 -21.78 -9.60
C THR A 358 2.11 -21.85 -8.12
N THR A 359 2.08 -20.72 -7.41
CA THR A 359 1.76 -20.70 -5.97
C THR A 359 0.29 -21.06 -5.72
N SER A 360 0.02 -21.90 -4.72
CA SER A 360 -1.32 -22.36 -4.36
C SER A 360 -2.23 -21.20 -3.94
N ARG A 361 -3.32 -20.97 -4.70
CA ARG A 361 -4.32 -19.94 -4.38
C ARG A 361 -5.09 -20.26 -3.12
N TRP A 362 -5.38 -21.54 -2.89
CA TRP A 362 -6.10 -21.99 -1.70
C TRP A 362 -5.31 -21.68 -0.43
N GLN A 363 -4.06 -22.13 -0.35
CA GLN A 363 -3.21 -21.87 0.80
C GLN A 363 -2.95 -20.36 0.98
N SER A 364 -2.70 -19.62 -0.12
CA SER A 364 -2.57 -18.17 -0.05
C SER A 364 -3.84 -17.49 0.48
N THR A 365 -5.03 -18.05 0.22
CA THR A 365 -6.28 -17.51 0.76
C THR A 365 -6.40 -17.77 2.26
N VAL A 366 -6.15 -18.99 2.70
CA VAL A 366 -6.30 -19.39 4.10
C VAL A 366 -5.16 -18.80 4.94
N ASP A 367 -3.91 -19.10 4.63
CA ASP A 367 -2.80 -18.74 5.52
C ASP A 367 -2.39 -17.26 5.42
N ASN A 368 -2.54 -16.64 4.23
CA ASN A 368 -2.04 -15.30 4.00
C ASN A 368 -3.16 -14.24 3.89
N LEU A 369 -4.12 -14.42 2.96
CA LEU A 369 -5.12 -13.39 2.67
C LEU A 369 -6.14 -13.23 3.79
N MET A 370 -6.72 -14.31 4.30
CA MET A 370 -7.69 -14.31 5.41
C MET A 370 -7.00 -14.59 6.74
N GLY A 371 -5.88 -15.29 6.75
CA GLY A 371 -5.09 -15.57 7.93
C GLY A 371 -4.25 -14.37 8.35
N GLU A 372 -3.02 -14.29 7.88
CA GLU A 372 -2.01 -13.28 8.30
C GLU A 372 -2.49 -11.83 8.15
N SER A 373 -3.32 -11.50 7.13
CA SER A 373 -3.86 -10.15 6.99
C SER A 373 -4.70 -9.71 8.20
N ILE A 374 -5.35 -10.68 8.89
CA ILE A 374 -6.30 -10.42 9.99
C ILE A 374 -5.66 -10.75 11.33
N GLN A 375 -4.85 -11.84 11.41
CA GLN A 375 -4.21 -12.33 12.61
C GLN A 375 -2.74 -12.59 12.35
N LEU A 376 -1.83 -11.99 13.12
CA LEU A 376 -0.39 -12.29 13.03
C LEU A 376 -0.12 -13.75 13.41
N HIS A 377 0.78 -14.39 12.66
CA HIS A 377 1.31 -15.69 13.05
C HIS A 377 2.38 -15.55 14.13
N GLU A 378 2.40 -16.46 15.10
CA GLU A 378 3.39 -16.47 16.17
C GLU A 378 4.75 -16.94 15.65
N ASP A 379 4.73 -17.97 14.79
CA ASP A 379 5.94 -18.46 14.12
C ASP A 379 6.30 -17.53 12.97
N HIS A 380 7.60 -17.24 12.84
CA HIS A 380 8.11 -16.31 11.83
C HIS A 380 7.47 -14.94 11.88
N LEU A 381 7.15 -14.46 13.09
CA LEU A 381 6.46 -13.20 13.36
C LEU A 381 7.11 -12.03 12.61
N LEU A 382 6.33 -11.39 11.75
CA LEU A 382 6.73 -10.22 10.93
C LEU A 382 8.04 -10.39 10.15
N GLN A 383 8.46 -11.63 9.88
CA GLN A 383 9.60 -11.91 9.02
C GLN A 383 9.20 -11.77 7.54
N ASP A 384 10.19 -11.44 6.72
CA ASP A 384 10.05 -11.27 5.29
C ASP A 384 10.18 -12.61 4.54
N THR A 385 9.24 -12.94 3.66
CA THR A 385 9.29 -14.14 2.80
C THR A 385 10.48 -14.13 1.84
N LEU A 386 10.99 -12.96 1.48
CA LEU A 386 12.17 -12.82 0.65
C LEU A 386 13.48 -13.12 1.41
N ARG A 387 13.43 -13.33 2.74
CA ARG A 387 14.61 -13.58 3.57
C ARG A 387 14.59 -14.94 4.23
N ALA A 388 13.68 -15.15 5.17
CA ALA A 388 13.71 -16.34 6.05
C ALA A 388 12.35 -16.98 6.28
N ARG A 389 11.25 -16.25 6.08
CA ARG A 389 9.91 -16.75 6.36
C ARG A 389 9.48 -17.78 5.31
N PRO A 390 8.89 -18.93 5.70
CA PRO A 390 8.17 -19.82 4.79
C PRO A 390 7.02 -19.08 4.10
N LEU A 391 6.63 -19.54 2.90
CA LEU A 391 5.52 -18.95 2.15
C LEU A 391 4.18 -19.08 2.90
N PHE A 392 3.96 -20.23 3.55
CA PHE A 392 2.79 -20.52 4.35
C PHE A 392 3.22 -20.88 5.76
N VAL A 393 2.59 -20.26 6.73
CA VAL A 393 2.84 -20.48 8.15
C VAL A 393 1.51 -20.87 8.79
N PRO A 394 1.35 -22.10 9.31
CA PRO A 394 0.12 -22.51 9.98
C PRO A 394 0.04 -21.87 11.37
N TYR A 395 -1.19 -21.61 11.83
CA TYR A 395 -1.42 -21.24 13.22
C TYR A 395 -1.18 -22.42 14.18
N ARG A 396 -0.63 -22.14 15.35
CA ARG A 396 -0.45 -23.13 16.42
C ARG A 396 -1.78 -23.54 17.06
N TYR A 397 -2.74 -22.61 17.14
CA TYR A 397 -4.00 -22.84 17.84
C TYR A 397 -5.17 -22.95 16.86
N ALA A 398 -6.00 -23.96 17.03
CA ALA A 398 -7.23 -24.14 16.27
C ALA A 398 -8.20 -22.94 16.41
N LEU A 399 -8.12 -22.19 17.54
CA LEU A 399 -8.92 -21.01 17.78
C LEU A 399 -8.72 -19.94 16.69
N ASN A 400 -7.50 -19.77 16.18
CA ASN A 400 -7.21 -18.77 15.14
C ASN A 400 -7.97 -19.11 13.85
N TYR A 401 -8.03 -20.39 13.45
CA TYR A 401 -8.83 -20.83 12.30
C TYR A 401 -10.34 -20.67 12.54
N VAL A 402 -10.82 -20.86 13.78
CA VAL A 402 -12.21 -20.60 14.13
C VAL A 402 -12.54 -19.13 13.99
N VAL A 403 -11.67 -18.23 14.46
CA VAL A 403 -11.82 -16.77 14.32
C VAL A 403 -11.81 -16.37 12.86
N GLU A 404 -10.88 -16.89 12.05
CA GLU A 404 -10.82 -16.66 10.61
C GLU A 404 -12.12 -17.09 9.92
N GLY A 405 -12.58 -18.31 10.20
CA GLY A 405 -13.83 -18.84 9.67
C GLY A 405 -15.05 -17.98 10.05
N LEU A 406 -15.12 -17.51 11.30
CA LEU A 406 -16.18 -16.62 11.76
C LEU A 406 -16.14 -15.27 11.03
N VAL A 407 -14.96 -14.68 10.87
CA VAL A 407 -14.78 -13.44 10.11
C VAL A 407 -15.22 -13.62 8.66
N ALA A 408 -14.83 -14.71 8.01
CA ALA A 408 -15.23 -15.02 6.63
C ALA A 408 -16.74 -15.23 6.51
N LEU A 409 -17.34 -16.02 7.40
CA LEU A 409 -18.80 -16.29 7.40
C LEU A 409 -19.62 -15.02 7.61
N LEU A 410 -19.23 -14.18 8.58
CA LEU A 410 -19.88 -12.89 8.82
C LEU A 410 -19.71 -11.95 7.62
N PHE A 411 -18.55 -11.98 6.94
CA PHE A 411 -18.33 -11.19 5.73
C PHE A 411 -19.28 -11.61 4.61
N LEU A 412 -19.39 -12.89 4.33
CA LEU A 412 -20.34 -13.42 3.35
C LEU A 412 -21.79 -13.08 3.70
N TRP A 413 -22.14 -13.20 4.97
CA TRP A 413 -23.48 -12.82 5.44
C TRP A 413 -23.72 -11.31 5.31
N GLY A 414 -22.72 -10.49 5.61
CA GLY A 414 -22.78 -9.04 5.41
C GLY A 414 -22.95 -8.66 3.94
N ILE A 415 -22.27 -9.34 3.01
CA ILE A 415 -22.46 -9.17 1.56
C ILE A 415 -23.90 -9.51 1.19
N TRP A 416 -24.42 -10.64 1.66
CA TRP A 416 -25.81 -11.04 1.38
C TRP A 416 -26.81 -10.04 1.94
N ALA A 417 -26.62 -9.54 3.18
CA ALA A 417 -27.44 -8.53 3.80
C ALA A 417 -27.45 -7.21 3.01
N GLY A 418 -26.29 -6.79 2.52
CA GLY A 418 -26.12 -5.54 1.78
C GLY A 418 -26.29 -5.65 0.26
N ARG A 419 -26.61 -6.80 -0.32
CA ARG A 419 -26.59 -7.08 -1.77
C ARG A 419 -27.44 -6.15 -2.64
N ARG A 420 -28.40 -5.45 -2.07
CA ARG A 420 -29.24 -4.47 -2.79
C ARG A 420 -28.70 -3.04 -2.77
N HIS A 421 -27.56 -2.80 -2.06
CA HIS A 421 -27.02 -1.47 -1.87
C HIS A 421 -25.83 -1.19 -2.79
N ARG A 422 -25.92 -0.16 -3.61
CA ARG A 422 -24.89 0.24 -4.58
C ARG A 422 -23.53 0.55 -3.95
N LEU A 423 -23.52 1.12 -2.74
CA LEU A 423 -22.26 1.43 -2.03
C LEU A 423 -21.49 0.16 -1.66
N LEU A 424 -22.19 -0.92 -1.23
CA LEU A 424 -21.50 -2.18 -0.96
C LEU A 424 -20.84 -2.73 -2.23
N TRP A 425 -21.54 -2.68 -3.36
CA TRP A 425 -20.97 -3.14 -4.63
C TRP A 425 -19.79 -2.28 -5.10
N LEU A 426 -19.81 -0.97 -4.83
CA LEU A 426 -18.64 -0.13 -5.03
C LEU A 426 -17.46 -0.60 -4.17
N ALA A 427 -17.65 -0.82 -2.87
CA ALA A 427 -16.61 -1.31 -1.99
C ALA A 427 -16.11 -2.71 -2.41
N LEU A 428 -17.03 -3.62 -2.76
CA LEU A 428 -16.70 -4.94 -3.28
C LEU A 428 -15.98 -4.88 -4.64
N SER A 429 -16.25 -3.87 -5.48
CA SER A 429 -15.50 -3.71 -6.74
C SER A 429 -14.03 -3.34 -6.49
N PHE A 430 -13.72 -2.58 -5.45
CA PHE A 430 -12.35 -2.32 -5.02
C PHE A 430 -11.65 -3.60 -4.58
N TRP A 431 -12.32 -4.38 -3.73
CA TRP A 431 -11.83 -5.69 -3.29
C TRP A 431 -11.66 -6.66 -4.46
N ALA A 432 -12.66 -6.78 -5.35
CA ALA A 432 -12.60 -7.66 -6.50
C ALA A 432 -11.44 -7.32 -7.45
N PHE A 433 -11.14 -6.04 -7.62
CA PHE A 433 -9.98 -5.58 -8.39
C PHE A 433 -8.66 -6.04 -7.76
N ASP A 434 -8.51 -5.88 -6.43
CA ASP A 434 -7.32 -6.38 -5.74
C ASP A 434 -7.22 -7.91 -5.83
N MET A 435 -8.35 -8.62 -5.68
CA MET A 435 -8.36 -10.08 -5.84
C MET A 435 -7.97 -10.51 -7.26
N ALA A 436 -8.43 -9.79 -8.28
CA ALA A 436 -8.04 -10.08 -9.66
C ALA A 436 -6.51 -9.91 -9.88
N ILE A 437 -5.90 -8.89 -9.30
CA ILE A 437 -4.46 -8.65 -9.41
C ILE A 437 -3.67 -9.64 -8.55
N HIS A 438 -3.99 -9.74 -7.26
CA HIS A 438 -3.17 -10.50 -6.32
C HIS A 438 -3.46 -12.00 -6.37
N MET A 439 -4.75 -12.40 -6.33
CA MET A 439 -5.13 -13.81 -6.36
C MET A 439 -5.27 -14.35 -7.79
N GLY A 440 -5.79 -13.56 -8.73
CA GLY A 440 -5.93 -13.95 -10.12
C GLY A 440 -4.58 -14.01 -10.84
N LEU A 441 -3.94 -12.87 -11.00
CA LEU A 441 -2.64 -12.76 -11.69
C LEU A 441 -1.45 -13.19 -10.82
N GLY A 442 -1.61 -13.30 -9.50
CA GLY A 442 -0.55 -13.69 -8.57
C GLY A 442 0.48 -12.60 -8.30
N PHE A 443 0.14 -11.33 -8.51
CA PHE A 443 1.05 -10.22 -8.24
C PHE A 443 1.25 -10.06 -6.72
N GLY A 444 2.50 -10.27 -6.23
CA GLY A 444 2.81 -10.24 -4.80
C GLY A 444 2.06 -11.28 -3.98
N LEU A 445 1.73 -12.44 -4.57
CA LEU A 445 0.91 -13.48 -3.95
C LEU A 445 1.55 -14.08 -2.69
N ASN A 446 2.87 -14.18 -2.67
CA ASN A 446 3.66 -14.66 -1.53
C ASN A 446 3.61 -13.74 -0.31
N GLU A 447 3.23 -12.47 -0.51
CA GLU A 447 3.12 -11.44 0.54
C GLU A 447 1.79 -10.71 0.46
N VAL A 448 0.72 -11.41 0.04
CA VAL A 448 -0.59 -10.77 -0.19
C VAL A 448 -1.16 -10.09 1.06
N TYR A 449 -0.75 -10.52 2.25
CA TYR A 449 -1.14 -9.92 3.53
C TYR A 449 -0.70 -8.46 3.68
N ILE A 450 0.45 -8.04 3.13
CA ILE A 450 0.88 -6.63 3.20
C ILE A 450 -0.08 -5.69 2.45
N MET A 451 -0.84 -6.22 1.49
CA MET A 451 -1.84 -5.46 0.75
C MET A 451 -3.14 -5.21 1.54
N GLY A 452 -3.23 -5.70 2.79
CA GLY A 452 -4.42 -5.63 3.64
C GLY A 452 -5.02 -4.23 3.75
N ALA A 453 -4.20 -3.18 3.88
CA ALA A 453 -4.67 -1.80 3.95
C ALA A 453 -5.45 -1.33 2.71
N HIS A 454 -5.31 -1.98 1.55
CA HIS A 454 -6.00 -1.63 0.33
C HIS A 454 -7.42 -2.21 0.22
N TRP A 455 -7.78 -3.19 1.07
CA TRP A 455 -9.06 -3.90 0.93
C TRP A 455 -9.75 -4.31 2.24
N LEU A 456 -9.06 -4.51 3.37
CA LEU A 456 -9.64 -5.03 4.62
C LEU A 456 -10.84 -4.20 5.13
N PHE A 457 -10.91 -2.91 4.80
CA PHE A 457 -12.03 -2.05 5.16
C PHE A 457 -13.37 -2.50 4.55
N VAL A 458 -13.37 -3.38 3.55
CA VAL A 458 -14.59 -3.92 2.94
C VAL A 458 -15.33 -4.84 3.92
N ILE A 459 -14.60 -5.52 4.81
CA ILE A 459 -15.17 -6.42 5.82
C ILE A 459 -16.08 -5.65 6.80
N PRO A 460 -15.60 -4.62 7.53
CA PRO A 460 -16.49 -3.85 8.42
C PRO A 460 -17.59 -3.10 7.67
N ILE A 461 -17.40 -2.72 6.40
CA ILE A 461 -18.46 -2.16 5.55
C ILE A 461 -19.58 -3.19 5.33
N ALA A 462 -19.25 -4.44 5.03
CA ALA A 462 -20.22 -5.51 4.88
C ALA A 462 -20.95 -5.79 6.21
N TYR A 463 -20.22 -5.83 7.33
CA TYR A 463 -20.80 -5.99 8.67
C TYR A 463 -21.75 -4.84 9.06
N ALA A 464 -21.48 -3.63 8.60
CA ALA A 464 -22.38 -2.50 8.82
C ALA A 464 -23.75 -2.74 8.19
N TYR A 465 -23.84 -3.36 7.01
CA TYR A 465 -25.11 -3.75 6.42
C TYR A 465 -25.81 -4.86 7.19
N LEU A 466 -25.07 -5.81 7.74
CA LEU A 466 -25.63 -6.88 8.59
C LEU A 466 -26.20 -6.31 9.89
N LEU A 467 -25.47 -5.41 10.57
CA LEU A 467 -25.95 -4.74 11.77
C LEU A 467 -27.17 -3.85 11.48
N ARG A 468 -27.18 -3.16 10.34
CA ARG A 468 -28.33 -2.37 9.90
C ARG A 468 -29.57 -3.25 9.68
N GLN A 469 -29.41 -4.41 9.05
CA GLN A 469 -30.52 -5.34 8.79
C GLN A 469 -31.12 -5.91 10.10
N THR A 470 -30.27 -6.20 11.09
CA THR A 470 -30.68 -6.77 12.37
C THR A 470 -31.18 -5.74 13.39
N ALA A 471 -31.09 -4.43 13.09
CA ALA A 471 -31.38 -3.34 14.04
C ALA A 471 -32.78 -3.39 14.68
N THR A 472 -33.78 -3.92 13.96
CA THR A 472 -35.14 -4.12 14.46
C THR A 472 -35.32 -5.40 15.27
N GLN A 473 -34.39 -6.34 15.17
CA GLN A 473 -34.44 -7.66 15.82
C GLN A 473 -33.55 -7.67 17.05
N ARG A 474 -34.00 -7.13 18.18
CA ARG A 474 -33.20 -6.87 19.37
C ARG A 474 -32.29 -8.03 19.79
N ARG A 475 -32.80 -9.27 19.85
CA ARG A 475 -32.01 -10.45 20.27
C ARG A 475 -30.84 -10.74 19.32
N TRP A 476 -31.10 -10.81 18.01
CA TRP A 476 -30.11 -11.05 17.00
C TRP A 476 -29.07 -9.93 16.91
N HIS A 477 -29.51 -8.69 17.06
CA HIS A 477 -28.64 -7.53 17.07
C HIS A 477 -27.67 -7.53 18.26
N HIS A 478 -28.17 -7.85 19.47
CA HIS A 478 -27.32 -7.99 20.66
C HIS A 478 -26.33 -9.14 20.51
N LEU A 479 -26.77 -10.32 20.05
CA LEU A 479 -25.90 -11.47 19.81
C LEU A 479 -24.76 -11.11 18.84
N LEU A 480 -25.10 -10.47 17.73
CA LEU A 480 -24.13 -10.05 16.72
C LEU A 480 -23.14 -9.02 17.28
N ARG A 481 -23.59 -8.03 18.06
CA ARG A 481 -22.71 -7.08 18.76
C ARG A 481 -21.74 -7.78 19.72
N THR A 482 -22.26 -8.71 20.52
CA THR A 482 -21.43 -9.47 21.48
C THR A 482 -20.39 -10.30 20.75
N LEU A 483 -20.76 -10.97 19.67
CA LEU A 483 -19.81 -11.72 18.84
C LEU A 483 -18.74 -10.80 18.22
N LEU A 484 -19.15 -9.68 17.63
CA LEU A 484 -18.22 -8.70 17.05
C LEU A 484 -17.31 -8.07 18.12
N LEU A 485 -17.81 -7.82 19.32
CA LEU A 485 -17.00 -7.34 20.44
C LEU A 485 -15.96 -8.39 20.85
N ALA A 486 -16.37 -9.65 20.99
CA ALA A 486 -15.46 -10.75 21.32
C ALA A 486 -14.35 -10.92 20.25
N LEU A 487 -14.72 -10.90 18.96
CA LEU A 487 -13.76 -10.93 17.85
C LEU A 487 -12.82 -9.73 17.87
N THR A 488 -13.36 -8.52 18.12
CA THR A 488 -12.53 -7.30 18.21
C THR A 488 -11.51 -7.39 19.35
N LEU A 489 -11.95 -7.80 20.53
CA LEU A 489 -11.08 -7.94 21.70
C LEU A 489 -10.02 -9.01 21.46
N PHE A 490 -10.41 -10.17 20.94
CA PHE A 490 -9.46 -11.23 20.61
C PHE A 490 -8.40 -10.74 19.61
N LEU A 491 -8.82 -10.20 18.46
CA LEU A 491 -7.91 -9.72 17.43
C LEU A 491 -7.01 -8.59 17.94
N PHE A 492 -7.57 -7.66 18.70
CA PHE A 492 -6.77 -6.57 19.27
C PHE A 492 -5.72 -7.09 20.24
N CYS A 493 -6.11 -7.90 21.23
CA CYS A 493 -5.18 -8.44 22.21
C CYS A 493 -4.10 -9.32 21.54
N TRP A 494 -4.51 -10.19 20.62
CA TRP A 494 -3.62 -11.08 19.90
C TRP A 494 -2.59 -10.30 19.06
N ASN A 495 -3.06 -9.48 18.15
CA ASN A 495 -2.20 -8.75 17.23
C ASN A 495 -1.34 -7.71 17.92
N PHE A 496 -1.91 -6.97 18.89
CA PHE A 496 -1.18 -5.95 19.62
C PHE A 496 -0.10 -6.57 20.52
N ALA A 497 -0.38 -7.69 21.19
CA ALA A 497 0.61 -8.40 22.00
C ALA A 497 1.78 -8.91 21.14
N LEU A 498 1.50 -9.54 20.01
CA LEU A 498 2.54 -10.04 19.10
C LEU A 498 3.32 -8.88 18.46
N TYR A 499 2.65 -7.83 18.03
CA TYR A 499 3.32 -6.68 17.43
C TYR A 499 4.23 -5.94 18.41
N THR A 500 3.75 -5.69 19.61
CA THR A 500 4.57 -5.07 20.68
C THR A 500 5.70 -5.96 21.14
N HIS A 501 5.47 -7.28 21.27
CA HIS A 501 6.53 -8.24 21.56
C HIS A 501 7.64 -8.16 20.50
N TYR A 502 7.28 -8.19 19.21
CA TYR A 502 8.26 -8.05 18.13
C TYR A 502 9.09 -6.77 18.24
N LEU A 503 8.44 -5.62 18.42
CA LEU A 503 9.13 -4.32 18.53
C LEU A 503 9.96 -4.16 19.80
N CYS A 504 9.65 -4.89 20.88
CA CYS A 504 10.43 -4.84 22.12
C CYS A 504 11.58 -5.85 22.16
N THR A 505 11.53 -6.93 21.38
CA THR A 505 12.51 -8.04 21.43
C THR A 505 13.43 -8.10 20.21
N ALA A 506 13.02 -7.63 19.06
CA ALA A 506 13.85 -7.58 17.85
C ALA A 506 14.77 -6.35 17.86
N ALA A 507 15.79 -6.35 18.72
CA ALA A 507 16.83 -5.32 18.80
C ALA A 507 18.13 -5.82 18.18
#